data_33c29747a63d8dbd50b4ea59877344c0
#
_entry.id   33c29747a63d8dbd50b4ea59877344c0
#
_cell.length_a   1.000
_cell.length_b   1.000
_cell.length_c   1.000
_cell.angle_alpha   90.00
_cell.angle_beta   90.00
_cell.angle_gamma   90.00
#
_symmetry.space_group_name_H-M   'P 1'
#
loop_
_entity.id
_entity.type
_entity.pdbx_description
1 polymer ?
#
loop_
_entity_poly.entity_id
_entity_poly.type
_entity_poly.pdbx_seq_one_letter_code
_entity_poly.pdbx_strand_id
1 'polypeptide(L)'
;GFINNNTADSRNSEVHETDVQDRKSSFTNMDGICIQSIDGQFRFDIRENEFLIGKSSERVQGVITGNNAISRVHCKIVRKNGNYYVVDMGSSNGTYVNGKRIEPNIPEPILDKSQLRIANAEFIVRG
;
A
#
# COMPACT_ATOMS: atom_id res chain seq x y z
N GLY A 1 35.64 -6.83 2.69
CA GLY A 1 36.16 -6.78 2.97
C GLY A 1 35.47 -6.73 2.45
N PHE A 2 36.30 -6.65 2.89
CA PHE A 2 36.92 -6.55 2.64
C PHE A 2 36.51 -6.56 2.08
N ILE A 3 36.59 -6.90 2.53
CA ILE A 3 36.99 -6.73 2.52
C ILE A 3 36.54 -6.62 1.99
N ASN A 4 36.89 -6.79 2.18
CA ASN A 4 37.20 -6.58 2.05
C ASN A 4 36.47 -6.42 1.48
N ASN A 5 36.82 -6.65 1.59
CA ASN A 5 36.91 -6.43 1.53
C ASN A 5 36.03 -6.27 1.00
N ASN A 6 36.33 -6.48 1.11
CA ASN A 6 36.25 -6.26 1.16
C ASN A 6 35.25 -6.11 0.77
N THR A 7 35.52 -6.34 0.83
CA THR A 7 35.35 -6.20 1.04
C THR A 7 34.29 -6.03 0.78
N ALA A 8 34.67 -6.31 0.52
CA ALA A 8 34.33 -5.99 0.90
C ALA A 8 33.38 -5.84 0.73
N ASP A 9 33.79 -5.93 0.74
CA ASP A 9 33.58 -5.64 1.05
C ASP A 9 32.53 -5.44 0.88
N SER A 10 32.74 -5.80 0.74
CA SER A 10 32.47 -5.43 1.22
C SER A 10 31.57 -5.26 1.02
N ARG A 11 31.91 -5.38 0.99
CA ARG A 11 31.78 -4.99 1.33
C ARG A 11 30.89 -4.75 1.25
N ASN A 12 31.20 -5.02 1.25
CA ASN A 12 30.98 -4.54 1.69
C ASN A 12 30.15 -4.35 1.54
N SER A 13 30.29 -5.08 1.55
CA SER A 13 30.01 -4.56 2.05
C SER A 13 29.26 -4.38 1.93
N GLU A 14 29.37 -4.41 1.94
CA GLU A 14 29.07 -3.89 2.34
C GLU A 14 28.19 -3.67 2.15
N VAL A 15 28.30 -4.22 1.99
CA VAL A 15 27.81 -3.69 2.41
C VAL A 15 27.24 -3.51 2.13
N HIS A 16 27.25 -3.42 1.87
CA HIS A 16 26.98 -2.93 2.10
C HIS A 16 26.24 -2.76 1.81
N GLU A 17 26.30 -3.08 1.75
CA GLU A 17 25.79 -2.58 2.09
C GLU A 17 25.25 -2.35 1.71
N THR A 18 25.36 -2.66 1.36
CA THR A 18 24.90 -2.15 1.48
C THR A 18 24.40 -2.02 0.93
N ASP A 19 24.36 -2.23 0.74
CA ASP A 19 23.90 -1.80 0.66
C ASP A 19 23.32 -1.84 0.10
N VAL A 20 23.13 -2.07 -0.11
CA VAL A 20 22.57 -1.83 -0.11
C VAL A 20 21.94 -1.91 -0.76
N GLN A 21 21.51 -1.94 -0.99
CA GLN A 21 21.03 -1.86 -1.21
C GLN A 21 20.48 -2.06 -1.94
N ASP A 22 19.91 -2.17 -2.24
CA ASP A 22 19.45 -2.43 -2.71
C ASP A 22 18.64 -2.77 -2.86
N ARG A 23 17.83 -2.66 -2.79
CA ARG A 23 16.99 -2.97 -2.70
C ARG A 23 15.87 -3.20 -3.06
N LYS A 24 14.94 -3.43 -3.04
CA LYS A 24 13.96 -3.52 -3.39
C LYS A 24 12.57 -3.72 -3.32
N SER A 25 11.58 -3.83 -3.31
CA SER A 25 10.18 -4.19 -3.46
C SER A 25 9.39 -4.18 -2.16
N SER A 26 9.97 -3.86 -1.06
CA SER A 26 9.24 -3.67 0.18
C SER A 26 9.11 -2.18 0.47
N PHE A 27 8.13 -1.81 1.31
CA PHE A 27 7.90 -0.43 1.68
C PHE A 27 8.71 0.01 2.91
N THR A 28 9.64 -0.80 3.37
CA THR A 28 10.27 -0.64 4.67
C THR A 28 10.87 0.73 4.89
N ASN A 29 11.39 1.40 3.93
CA ASN A 29 11.98 2.72 4.11
C ASN A 29 11.27 3.78 3.28
N MET A 30 10.03 3.51 2.92
CA MET A 30 9.27 4.43 2.09
C MET A 30 8.55 5.46 2.94
N ASP A 31 8.49 6.69 2.43
CA ASP A 31 7.73 7.75 3.08
C ASP A 31 6.27 7.75 2.67
N GLY A 32 5.89 6.91 1.73
CA GLY A 32 4.52 6.86 1.27
C GLY A 32 4.33 5.82 0.19
N ILE A 33 3.09 5.60 -0.18
CA ILE A 33 2.72 4.74 -1.31
C ILE A 33 1.72 5.48 -2.17
N CYS A 34 1.56 4.99 -3.39
CA CYS A 34 0.56 5.48 -4.32
C CYS A 34 -0.41 4.35 -4.64
N ILE A 35 -1.70 4.63 -4.60
CA ILE A 35 -2.73 3.68 -5.03
C ILE A 35 -3.44 4.33 -6.22
N GLN A 36 -3.39 3.67 -7.37
CA GLN A 36 -3.88 4.24 -8.61
C GLN A 36 -4.88 3.29 -9.25
N SER A 37 -6.03 3.82 -9.66
CA SER A 37 -7.03 2.99 -10.35
C SER A 37 -6.50 2.56 -11.71
N ILE A 38 -6.90 1.34 -12.12
CA ILE A 38 -6.45 0.77 -13.38
C ILE A 38 -6.93 1.63 -14.55
N ASP A 39 -8.13 2.21 -14.44
CA ASP A 39 -8.68 3.06 -15.49
C ASP A 39 -8.14 4.50 -15.46
N GLY A 40 -7.26 4.81 -14.49
CA GLY A 40 -6.62 6.12 -14.42
C GLY A 40 -7.45 7.22 -13.80
N GLN A 41 -8.68 6.94 -13.34
CA GLN A 41 -9.56 7.99 -12.81
C GLN A 41 -9.14 8.48 -11.44
N PHE A 42 -8.57 7.62 -10.61
CA PHE A 42 -8.25 7.96 -9.23
C PHE A 42 -6.81 7.63 -8.91
N ARG A 43 -6.19 8.50 -8.14
CA ARG A 43 -4.84 8.29 -7.65
C ARG A 43 -4.73 8.89 -6.25
N PHE A 44 -4.30 8.08 -5.30
CA PHE A 44 -4.10 8.53 -3.93
C PHE A 44 -2.64 8.38 -3.56
N ASP A 45 -1.99 9.49 -3.27
CA ASP A 45 -0.62 9.52 -2.76
C ASP A 45 -0.72 9.56 -1.26
N ILE A 46 -0.33 8.50 -0.60
CA ILE A 46 -0.58 8.30 0.83
C ILE A 46 0.73 8.39 1.59
N ARG A 47 0.83 9.37 2.48
CA ARG A 47 1.98 9.57 3.36
C ARG A 47 1.60 9.47 4.83
N GLU A 48 0.32 9.52 5.11
CA GLU A 48 -0.22 9.49 6.46
C GLU A 48 -0.12 8.08 7.04
N ASN A 49 -0.12 7.99 8.36
CA ASN A 49 -0.17 6.67 9.02
C ASN A 49 -1.53 6.02 8.89
N GLU A 50 -2.56 6.80 8.59
CA GLU A 50 -3.91 6.29 8.40
C GLU A 50 -4.60 7.12 7.32
N PHE A 51 -5.19 6.46 6.34
CA PHE A 51 -5.80 7.12 5.19
C PHE A 51 -7.08 6.37 4.84
N LEU A 52 -8.21 7.04 4.99
CA LEU A 52 -9.52 6.43 4.73
C LEU A 52 -9.90 6.61 3.27
N ILE A 53 -10.54 5.59 2.70
CA ILE A 53 -11.00 5.58 1.32
C ILE A 53 -12.47 5.22 1.29
N GLY A 54 -13.26 5.94 0.51
CA GLY A 54 -14.67 5.67 0.36
C GLY A 54 -15.33 6.73 -0.50
N LYS A 55 -16.66 6.80 -0.47
CA LYS A 55 -17.37 7.77 -1.30
C LYS A 55 -17.77 9.04 -0.55
N SER A 56 -17.67 9.08 0.77
CA SER A 56 -18.07 10.25 1.55
C SER A 56 -16.93 11.25 1.66
N SER A 57 -17.02 12.36 0.92
CA SER A 57 -15.98 13.39 0.95
C SER A 57 -15.81 14.01 2.33
N GLU A 58 -16.81 13.90 3.20
CA GLU A 58 -16.72 14.44 4.55
C GLU A 58 -16.01 13.51 5.53
N ARG A 59 -15.87 12.23 5.17
CA ARG A 59 -15.37 11.22 6.10
C ARG A 59 -14.02 10.62 5.70
N VAL A 60 -13.65 10.74 4.43
CA VAL A 60 -12.47 10.06 3.94
C VAL A 60 -11.54 11.04 3.23
N GLN A 61 -10.24 10.70 3.20
CA GLN A 61 -9.25 11.46 2.48
C GLN A 61 -9.24 11.08 0.99
N GLY A 62 -9.38 9.79 0.70
CA GLY A 62 -9.40 9.28 -0.67
C GLY A 62 -10.84 9.06 -1.13
N VAL A 63 -11.35 9.98 -1.94
CA VAL A 63 -12.75 9.95 -2.34
C VAL A 63 -12.88 9.28 -3.70
N ILE A 64 -13.73 8.25 -3.77
CA ILE A 64 -14.08 7.58 -5.02
C ILE A 64 -15.51 7.98 -5.36
N THR A 65 -15.66 8.78 -6.41
CA THR A 65 -16.97 9.29 -6.83
C THR A 65 -17.54 8.46 -7.97
N GLY A 66 -18.85 8.56 -8.18
CA GLY A 66 -19.49 7.98 -9.35
C GLY A 66 -19.65 6.47 -9.31
N ASN A 67 -19.55 5.85 -8.14
CA ASN A 67 -19.65 4.41 -8.02
C ASN A 67 -20.43 4.04 -6.77
N ASN A 68 -21.68 3.61 -6.97
CA ASN A 68 -22.57 3.29 -5.86
C ASN A 68 -22.19 2.03 -5.11
N ALA A 69 -21.30 1.21 -5.65
CA ALA A 69 -20.83 0.02 -4.96
C ALA A 69 -19.87 0.33 -3.83
N ILE A 70 -19.33 1.54 -3.80
CA ILE A 70 -18.37 1.97 -2.79
C ILE A 70 -19.13 2.44 -1.55
N SER A 71 -18.72 1.98 -0.37
CA SER A 71 -19.30 2.42 0.90
C SER A 71 -18.77 3.81 1.26
N ARG A 72 -19.50 4.53 2.12
CA ARG A 72 -19.11 5.88 2.54
C ARG A 72 -17.69 5.88 3.11
N VAL A 73 -17.42 4.98 4.06
CA VAL A 73 -16.08 4.66 4.54
C VAL A 73 -15.88 3.20 4.20
N HIS A 74 -15.10 2.92 3.16
CA HIS A 74 -15.00 1.58 2.62
C HIS A 74 -13.84 0.80 3.21
N CYS A 75 -12.67 1.39 3.18
CA CYS A 75 -11.47 0.77 3.73
C CYS A 75 -10.52 1.86 4.18
N LYS A 76 -9.46 1.45 4.86
CA LYS A 76 -8.41 2.39 5.21
C LYS A 76 -7.05 1.76 4.98
N ILE A 77 -6.09 2.60 4.67
CA ILE A 77 -4.70 2.20 4.55
C ILE A 77 -4.02 2.63 5.84
N VAL A 78 -3.30 1.70 6.46
CA VAL A 78 -2.54 2.01 7.68
C VAL A 78 -1.08 1.69 7.47
N ARG A 79 -0.22 2.49 8.08
CA ARG A 79 1.20 2.29 8.07
C ARG A 79 1.64 1.95 9.50
N LYS A 80 2.36 0.86 9.62
CA LYS A 80 2.83 0.41 10.94
C LYS A 80 4.21 -0.20 10.77
N ASN A 81 5.18 0.34 11.51
CA ASN A 81 6.56 -0.15 11.48
C ASN A 81 7.14 -0.14 10.05
N GLY A 82 6.78 0.88 9.27
CA GLY A 82 7.27 1.00 7.91
C GLY A 82 6.55 0.15 6.88
N ASN A 83 5.58 -0.65 7.29
CA ASN A 83 4.80 -1.50 6.39
C ASN A 83 3.39 -0.96 6.23
N TYR A 84 2.76 -1.29 5.11
CA TYR A 84 1.41 -0.82 4.81
C TYR A 84 0.43 -1.97 4.80
N TYR A 85 -0.78 -1.67 5.26
CA TYR A 85 -1.86 -2.64 5.36
C TYR A 85 -3.15 -1.98 4.88
N VAL A 86 -4.07 -2.78 4.37
CA VAL A 86 -5.42 -2.31 4.11
C VAL A 86 -6.37 -3.01 5.06
N VAL A 87 -7.36 -2.25 5.55
CA VAL A 87 -8.37 -2.74 6.48
C VAL A 87 -9.74 -2.43 5.88
N ASP A 88 -10.56 -3.46 5.69
CA ASP A 88 -11.94 -3.26 5.27
C ASP A 88 -12.75 -2.73 6.45
N MET A 89 -13.48 -1.67 6.25
CA MET A 89 -14.21 -0.98 7.32
C MET A 89 -15.67 -1.43 7.38
N GLY A 90 -15.93 -2.71 7.12
CA GLY A 90 -17.27 -3.25 7.12
C GLY A 90 -18.05 -2.88 5.87
N SER A 91 -17.38 -2.80 4.73
CA SER A 91 -18.02 -2.41 3.48
C SER A 91 -19.06 -3.42 3.02
N SER A 92 -20.04 -2.94 2.26
CA SER A 92 -21.10 -3.82 1.74
C SER A 92 -20.57 -4.79 0.68
N ASN A 93 -19.67 -4.32 -0.17
CA ASN A 93 -19.24 -5.10 -1.34
C ASN A 93 -17.80 -5.59 -1.25
N GLY A 94 -17.15 -5.36 -0.12
CA GLY A 94 -15.86 -5.96 0.17
C GLY A 94 -14.67 -5.23 -0.38
N THR A 95 -13.51 -5.59 0.17
CA THR A 95 -12.20 -5.16 -0.26
C THR A 95 -11.39 -6.42 -0.54
N TYR A 96 -10.62 -6.40 -1.62
CA TYR A 96 -9.89 -7.58 -2.09
C TYR A 96 -8.42 -7.23 -2.31
N VAL A 97 -7.55 -8.13 -1.90
CA VAL A 97 -6.10 -7.99 -2.13
C VAL A 97 -5.65 -9.19 -2.95
N ASN A 98 -5.09 -8.93 -4.12
CA ASN A 98 -4.62 -9.96 -5.05
C ASN A 98 -5.68 -11.02 -5.31
N GLY A 99 -6.93 -10.56 -5.50
CA GLY A 99 -8.06 -11.41 -5.83
C GLY A 99 -8.77 -12.06 -4.65
N LYS A 100 -8.28 -11.87 -3.44
CA LYS A 100 -8.85 -12.49 -2.26
C LYS A 100 -9.58 -11.45 -1.42
N ARG A 101 -10.84 -11.71 -1.07
CA ARG A 101 -11.61 -10.84 -0.18
C ARG A 101 -11.01 -10.90 1.23
N ILE A 102 -10.75 -9.73 1.80
CA ILE A 102 -10.18 -9.65 3.15
C ILE A 102 -11.30 -9.59 4.18
N GLU A 103 -10.99 -10.06 5.39
CA GLU A 103 -11.93 -10.01 6.50
C GLU A 103 -12.07 -8.59 7.00
N PRO A 104 -13.30 -8.15 7.35
CA PRO A 104 -13.47 -6.81 7.91
C PRO A 104 -12.67 -6.62 9.18
N ASN A 105 -12.09 -5.44 9.31
CA ASN A 105 -11.36 -5.01 10.51
C ASN A 105 -10.08 -5.79 10.80
N ILE A 106 -9.62 -6.62 9.86
CA ILE A 106 -8.35 -7.35 9.99
C ILE A 106 -7.37 -6.75 8.98
N PRO A 107 -6.22 -6.23 9.44
CA PRO A 107 -5.24 -5.66 8.51
C PRO A 107 -4.68 -6.72 7.58
N GLU A 108 -4.61 -6.38 6.30
CA GLU A 108 -4.04 -7.25 5.28
C GLU A 108 -2.82 -6.54 4.69
N PRO A 109 -1.64 -7.17 4.66
CA PRO A 109 -0.45 -6.52 4.11
C PRO A 109 -0.60 -6.21 2.63
N ILE A 110 -0.10 -5.05 2.24
CA ILE A 110 -0.01 -4.68 0.82
C ILE A 110 1.43 -4.29 0.52
N LEU A 111 1.87 -4.63 -0.69
CA LEU A 111 3.23 -4.39 -1.14
C LEU A 111 3.18 -3.69 -2.49
N ASP A 112 4.36 -3.28 -2.96
CA ASP A 112 4.48 -2.76 -4.32
C ASP A 112 3.89 -3.78 -5.30
N LYS A 113 3.05 -3.30 -6.22
CA LYS A 113 2.38 -4.09 -7.25
C LYS A 113 1.23 -4.95 -6.74
N SER A 114 0.84 -4.86 -5.47
CA SER A 114 -0.36 -5.53 -5.00
C SER A 114 -1.57 -5.01 -5.78
N GLN A 115 -2.47 -5.92 -6.12
CA GLN A 115 -3.74 -5.56 -6.72
C GLN A 115 -4.75 -5.35 -5.61
N LEU A 116 -5.35 -4.18 -5.59
CA LEU A 116 -6.32 -3.81 -4.58
C LEU A 116 -7.65 -3.56 -5.28
N ARG A 117 -8.69 -4.27 -4.89
CA ARG A 117 -10.02 -4.04 -5.43
C ARG A 117 -10.94 -3.55 -4.32
N ILE A 118 -11.54 -2.40 -4.54
CA ILE A 118 -12.46 -1.75 -3.60
C ILE A 118 -13.84 -1.87 -4.22
N ALA A 119 -14.67 -2.76 -3.70
CA ALA A 119 -15.91 -3.19 -4.34
C ALA A 119 -15.60 -3.70 -5.76
N ASN A 120 -16.02 -2.98 -6.80
CA ASN A 120 -15.75 -3.34 -8.19
C ASN A 120 -14.69 -2.45 -8.84
N ALA A 121 -14.04 -1.59 -8.09
CA ALA A 121 -13.02 -0.67 -8.62
C ALA A 121 -11.63 -1.25 -8.38
N GLU A 122 -10.85 -1.38 -9.43
CA GLU A 122 -9.54 -2.02 -9.38
C GLU A 122 -8.42 -0.99 -9.33
N PHE A 123 -7.49 -1.21 -8.43
CA PHE A 123 -6.35 -0.34 -8.18
C PHE A 123 -5.06 -1.17 -8.16
N ILE A 124 -3.95 -0.50 -8.39
CA ILE A 124 -2.62 -1.07 -8.21
C ILE A 124 -1.87 -0.25 -7.16
N VAL A 125 -1.15 -0.95 -6.29
CA VAL A 125 -0.34 -0.32 -5.24
C VAL A 125 1.07 -0.15 -5.77
N ARG A 126 1.64 1.03 -5.55
CA ARG A 126 3.01 1.33 -5.94
C ARG A 126 3.76 1.97 -4.79
N GLY A 127 4.92 1.44 -4.50
CA GLY A 127 5.72 1.95 -3.41
C GLY A 127 7.15 2.20 -3.75
#